data_37eaa9f5bfd1ee21b7c7c690e9752bde
#
_entry.id   37eaa9f5bfd1ee21b7c7c690e9752bde
#
_cell.length_a   1.000
_cell.length_b   1.000
_cell.length_c   1.000
_cell.angle_alpha   90.00
_cell.angle_beta   90.00
_cell.angle_gamma   90.00
#
_symmetry.space_group_name_H-M   'P 1'
#
loop_
_entity.id
_entity.type
_entity.pdbx_description
1 polymer ?
#
loop_
_entity_poly.entity_id
_entity_poly.type
_entity_poly.pdbx_seq_one_letter_code
_entity_poly.pdbx_strand_id
1 'polypeptide(L)'
;MHLPIRWRMAAAVLLVLLSPGLRAQQSDAERQSLEELRNTVIGMLQALVDKGLLTREQAEQLVKQAQAKAAADAAAAAARNAAQAKEEQNAVRVPYVPEIVKDQIRKDVLAEVKPNIQKDVAQQLNQPGTVFAALPAWMRRITWLGDIRIRGEGDQFATDNVPDVYLNYNDINSLGGIQKAGPLALLNVSRDQDRLRLRARFGFDVNLDSGWTAALVMATGSTGEVIATTNQTLGTYGAGYTATIDQGYLRWTGKWLDDSQIFTAYAGRFSSPWVGTDLVWYNDLTFEGIVSAYRMNFSDDNEHRKELFITAAAMPLSSFSPFDNQPDAVQKWMLGGQLGTDLTFDDESRLRVAAAYYDYLHILGERNALDSTLDNWSAPAFVQKGNTLFDIANPSVPGSTNLFALASNYRIVDLILVEELRTGQLHSLGLTLEALRNIGFNAAEVAARVGSYVAPRVDGYRADVSFGTSTVPAFGDWRATIGYRYLQRDAVLDAFNDEDFHLGGTDTKGYTVMFDFNFTPQVWMRMKYMSADAIDGPALGIDVWQVDMNTSF
;
A
#
# COMPACT_ATOMS: atom_id res chain seq x y z
N MET A 1 29.08 31.63 -3.51
CA MET A 1 27.92 31.06 -2.84
C MET A 1 27.61 29.77 -3.57
N HIS A 2 28.18 28.66 -3.11
CA HIS A 2 28.01 27.33 -3.73
C HIS A 2 26.83 26.66 -3.09
N LEU A 3 25.73 26.48 -3.86
CA LEU A 3 24.61 25.60 -3.46
C LEU A 3 25.18 24.16 -3.40
N PRO A 4 24.85 23.39 -2.36
CA PRO A 4 25.32 22.01 -2.24
C PRO A 4 24.76 21.16 -3.38
N ILE A 5 25.53 20.19 -3.82
CA ILE A 5 25.27 19.26 -4.93
C ILE A 5 23.89 18.57 -4.83
N ARG A 6 23.35 18.47 -3.63
CA ARG A 6 22.06 17.86 -3.28
C ARG A 6 20.85 18.51 -3.95
N TRP A 7 20.86 19.83 -4.16
CA TRP A 7 19.80 20.55 -4.89
C TRP A 7 19.86 20.37 -6.41
N ARG A 8 21.00 19.91 -6.93
CA ARG A 8 21.19 19.74 -8.37
C ARG A 8 20.48 18.48 -8.91
N MET A 9 20.31 17.43 -8.10
CA MET A 9 19.59 16.22 -8.53
C MET A 9 18.08 16.42 -8.53
N ALA A 10 17.49 17.04 -7.50
CA ALA A 10 16.07 17.36 -7.47
C ALA A 10 15.68 18.36 -8.58
N ALA A 11 16.54 19.36 -8.83
CA ALA A 11 16.34 20.32 -9.92
C ALA A 11 16.54 19.69 -11.30
N ALA A 12 17.43 18.69 -11.46
CA ALA A 12 17.67 18.01 -12.72
C ALA A 12 16.47 17.13 -13.14
N VAL A 13 15.81 16.47 -12.20
CA VAL A 13 14.61 15.68 -12.46
C VAL A 13 13.44 16.61 -12.85
N LEU A 14 13.32 17.78 -12.24
CA LEU A 14 12.29 18.77 -12.56
C LEU A 14 12.54 19.45 -13.92
N LEU A 15 13.81 19.72 -14.28
CA LEU A 15 14.20 20.38 -15.54
C LEU A 15 14.02 19.47 -16.76
N VAL A 16 14.19 18.17 -16.62
CA VAL A 16 13.96 17.20 -17.70
C VAL A 16 12.47 17.10 -18.06
N LEU A 17 11.58 17.35 -17.10
CA LEU A 17 10.13 17.26 -17.30
C LEU A 17 9.49 18.56 -17.84
N LEU A 18 10.20 19.71 -17.79
CA LEU A 18 9.65 21.03 -18.16
C LEU A 18 10.24 21.63 -19.44
N SER A 19 11.15 20.93 -20.13
CA SER A 19 11.79 21.46 -21.34
C SER A 19 10.92 21.29 -22.59
N PRO A 20 10.49 22.35 -23.28
CA PRO A 20 9.66 22.26 -24.49
C PRO A 20 10.36 21.58 -25.68
N GLY A 21 11.67 21.34 -25.61
CA GLY A 21 12.47 20.73 -26.69
C GLY A 21 12.33 19.22 -26.85
N LEU A 22 11.78 18.51 -25.85
CA LEU A 22 11.62 17.04 -25.89
C LEU A 22 10.43 16.55 -26.75
N ARG A 23 9.48 17.44 -27.07
CA ARG A 23 8.32 17.06 -27.92
C ARG A 23 8.67 16.74 -29.37
N ALA A 24 9.76 17.31 -29.91
CA ALA A 24 10.18 17.06 -31.30
C ALA A 24 10.99 15.76 -31.45
N GLN A 25 11.69 15.32 -30.41
CA GLN A 25 12.52 14.11 -30.42
C GLN A 25 11.74 12.83 -30.09
N GLN A 26 10.63 12.96 -29.32
CA GLN A 26 9.71 11.85 -29.03
C GLN A 26 9.03 11.30 -30.28
N SER A 27 8.72 12.14 -31.27
CA SER A 27 8.04 11.70 -32.50
C SER A 27 8.85 10.73 -33.36
N ASP A 28 10.16 10.84 -33.38
CA ASP A 28 11.00 10.00 -34.24
C ASP A 28 11.35 8.66 -33.55
N ALA A 29 11.55 8.65 -32.25
CA ALA A 29 11.73 7.43 -31.47
C ALA A 29 10.44 6.57 -31.41
N GLU A 30 9.27 7.21 -31.30
CA GLU A 30 7.99 6.52 -31.37
C GLU A 30 7.69 5.98 -32.77
N ARG A 31 8.08 6.68 -33.83
CA ARG A 31 7.97 6.16 -35.21
C ARG A 31 8.87 4.96 -35.45
N GLN A 32 10.11 4.98 -34.96
CA GLN A 32 11.02 3.84 -35.05
C GLN A 32 10.49 2.62 -34.27
N SER A 33 10.01 2.80 -33.04
CA SER A 33 9.44 1.70 -32.26
C SER A 33 8.16 1.11 -32.86
N LEU A 34 7.33 1.93 -33.51
CA LEU A 34 6.16 1.47 -34.25
C LEU A 34 6.52 0.71 -35.53
N GLU A 35 7.59 1.12 -36.23
CA GLU A 35 8.09 0.38 -37.39
C GLU A 35 8.72 -0.96 -37.00
N GLU A 36 9.46 -1.02 -35.89
CA GLU A 36 10.00 -2.27 -35.35
C GLU A 36 8.90 -3.22 -34.91
N LEU A 37 7.87 -2.70 -34.21
CA LEU A 37 6.70 -3.49 -33.81
C LEU A 37 5.95 -4.03 -35.04
N ARG A 38 5.76 -3.22 -36.06
CA ARG A 38 5.13 -3.62 -37.33
C ARG A 38 5.92 -4.72 -38.02
N ASN A 39 7.25 -4.58 -38.09
CA ASN A 39 8.11 -5.58 -38.72
C ASN A 39 8.11 -6.90 -37.94
N THR A 40 8.06 -6.83 -36.60
CA THR A 40 7.95 -8.00 -35.72
C THR A 40 6.63 -8.75 -35.92
N VAL A 41 5.50 -8.02 -36.02
CA VAL A 41 4.18 -8.62 -36.27
C VAL A 41 4.12 -9.26 -37.66
N ILE A 42 4.68 -8.62 -38.69
CA ILE A 42 4.75 -9.17 -40.04
C ILE A 42 5.62 -10.45 -40.04
N GLY A 43 6.75 -10.46 -39.33
CA GLY A 43 7.60 -11.64 -39.19
C GLY A 43 6.91 -12.81 -38.46
N MET A 44 6.13 -12.51 -37.42
CA MET A 44 5.31 -13.53 -36.74
C MET A 44 4.21 -14.11 -37.65
N LEU A 45 3.51 -13.28 -38.40
CA LEU A 45 2.50 -13.75 -39.36
C LEU A 45 3.11 -14.62 -40.46
N GLN A 46 4.30 -14.26 -40.95
CA GLN A 46 5.04 -15.05 -41.92
C GLN A 46 5.47 -16.41 -41.35
N ALA A 47 5.95 -16.45 -40.11
CA ALA A 47 6.31 -17.71 -39.45
C ALA A 47 5.09 -18.65 -39.20
N LEU A 48 3.91 -18.07 -38.97
CA LEU A 48 2.66 -18.82 -38.82
C LEU A 48 2.17 -19.39 -40.17
N VAL A 49 2.38 -18.66 -41.27
CA VAL A 49 2.12 -19.17 -42.63
C VAL A 49 3.09 -20.28 -42.99
N ASP A 50 4.38 -20.13 -42.72
CA ASP A 50 5.42 -21.12 -42.99
C ASP A 50 5.22 -22.41 -42.21
N LYS A 51 4.63 -22.35 -41.02
CA LYS A 51 4.24 -23.51 -40.21
C LYS A 51 2.87 -24.10 -40.58
N GLY A 52 2.20 -23.59 -41.59
CA GLY A 52 0.91 -24.11 -42.06
C GLY A 52 -0.27 -23.86 -41.10
N LEU A 53 -0.12 -22.98 -40.12
CA LEU A 53 -1.15 -22.63 -39.13
C LEU A 53 -2.09 -21.56 -39.65
N LEU A 54 -1.69 -20.80 -40.69
CA LEU A 54 -2.48 -19.80 -41.39
C LEU A 54 -2.27 -19.89 -42.89
N THR A 55 -3.29 -19.65 -43.70
CA THR A 55 -3.11 -19.48 -45.14
C THR A 55 -2.61 -18.08 -45.46
N ARG A 56 -1.92 -17.90 -46.55
CA ARG A 56 -1.40 -16.60 -47.00
C ARG A 56 -2.50 -15.56 -47.15
N GLU A 57 -3.67 -15.98 -47.65
CA GLU A 57 -4.86 -15.15 -47.81
C GLU A 57 -5.45 -14.69 -46.47
N GLN A 58 -5.42 -15.57 -45.46
CA GLN A 58 -5.85 -15.23 -44.10
C GLN A 58 -4.90 -14.21 -43.43
N ALA A 59 -3.59 -14.34 -43.62
CA ALA A 59 -2.61 -13.40 -43.11
C ALA A 59 -2.76 -12.00 -43.77
N GLU A 60 -2.98 -11.95 -45.10
CA GLU A 60 -3.22 -10.70 -45.82
C GLU A 60 -4.55 -10.02 -45.41
N GLN A 61 -5.60 -10.80 -45.15
CA GLN A 61 -6.86 -10.29 -44.62
C GLN A 61 -6.73 -9.72 -43.23
N LEU A 62 -5.97 -10.35 -42.34
CA LEU A 62 -5.69 -9.85 -40.99
C LEU A 62 -4.94 -8.52 -41.01
N VAL A 63 -3.94 -8.36 -41.86
CA VAL A 63 -3.20 -7.10 -42.02
C VAL A 63 -4.12 -6.00 -42.56
N LYS A 64 -4.97 -6.30 -43.54
CA LYS A 64 -5.91 -5.35 -44.14
C LYS A 64 -7.00 -4.90 -43.15
N GLN A 65 -7.50 -5.82 -42.34
CA GLN A 65 -8.45 -5.53 -41.27
C GLN A 65 -7.82 -4.67 -40.16
N ALA A 66 -6.58 -4.96 -39.74
CA ALA A 66 -5.87 -4.17 -38.76
C ALA A 66 -5.62 -2.73 -39.23
N GLN A 67 -5.26 -2.55 -40.50
CA GLN A 67 -5.07 -1.22 -41.11
C GLN A 67 -6.38 -0.44 -41.22
N ALA A 68 -7.47 -1.09 -41.62
CA ALA A 68 -8.78 -0.46 -41.72
C ALA A 68 -9.32 -0.02 -40.35
N LYS A 69 -9.08 -0.85 -39.34
CA LYS A 69 -9.46 -0.54 -37.93
C LYS A 69 -8.64 0.62 -37.37
N ALA A 70 -7.31 0.62 -37.57
CA ALA A 70 -6.45 1.72 -37.11
C ALA A 70 -6.86 3.07 -37.74
N ALA A 71 -7.26 3.08 -39.00
CA ALA A 71 -7.78 4.30 -39.68
C ALA A 71 -9.15 4.73 -39.12
N ALA A 72 -10.03 3.79 -38.79
CA ALA A 72 -11.32 4.07 -38.19
C ALA A 72 -11.17 4.59 -36.73
N ASP A 73 -10.28 3.99 -35.94
CA ASP A 73 -10.01 4.40 -34.58
C ASP A 73 -9.36 5.81 -34.52
N ALA A 74 -8.46 6.13 -35.46
CA ALA A 74 -7.90 7.48 -35.61
C ALA A 74 -8.95 8.54 -36.00
N ALA A 75 -9.89 8.20 -36.87
CA ALA A 75 -11.00 9.07 -37.22
C ALA A 75 -11.99 9.24 -36.05
N ALA A 76 -12.25 8.17 -35.29
CA ALA A 76 -13.10 8.21 -34.10
C ALA A 76 -12.45 9.01 -32.96
N ALA A 77 -11.14 8.93 -32.78
CA ALA A 77 -10.40 9.74 -31.81
C ALA A 77 -10.43 11.23 -32.16
N ALA A 78 -10.26 11.57 -33.45
CA ALA A 78 -10.39 12.95 -33.91
C ALA A 78 -11.81 13.51 -33.74
N ALA A 79 -12.84 12.69 -33.96
CA ALA A 79 -14.23 13.06 -33.73
C ALA A 79 -14.58 13.22 -32.25
N ARG A 80 -13.99 12.38 -31.35
CA ARG A 80 -14.15 12.48 -29.89
C ARG A 80 -13.48 13.73 -29.33
N ASN A 81 -12.28 14.07 -29.81
CA ASN A 81 -11.59 15.30 -29.41
C ASN A 81 -12.35 16.57 -29.85
N ALA A 82 -13.05 16.49 -30.98
CA ALA A 82 -13.93 17.58 -31.44
C ALA A 82 -15.28 17.65 -30.69
N ALA A 83 -15.75 16.50 -30.15
CA ALA A 83 -16.96 16.44 -29.33
C ALA A 83 -16.65 16.85 -27.88
N GLN A 84 -15.51 16.42 -27.32
CA GLN A 84 -15.06 16.81 -25.97
C GLN A 84 -14.84 18.30 -25.79
N ALA A 85 -14.38 19.00 -26.85
CA ALA A 85 -14.30 20.46 -26.85
C ALA A 85 -15.68 21.16 -26.78
N LYS A 86 -16.78 20.42 -27.00
CA LYS A 86 -18.16 20.90 -26.86
C LYS A 86 -18.86 20.43 -25.57
N GLU A 87 -18.38 19.36 -24.94
CA GLU A 87 -18.95 18.78 -23.69
C GLU A 87 -18.31 19.29 -22.41
N GLU A 88 -17.19 20.04 -22.47
CA GLU A 88 -16.55 20.65 -21.30
C GLU A 88 -17.41 21.64 -20.49
N GLN A 89 -18.67 21.84 -20.89
CA GLN A 89 -19.61 22.70 -20.16
C GLN A 89 -20.57 21.96 -19.22
N ASN A 90 -20.58 20.61 -19.18
CA ASN A 90 -21.54 19.85 -18.34
C ASN A 90 -20.98 18.55 -17.75
N ALA A 91 -19.77 18.54 -17.21
CA ALA A 91 -19.22 17.34 -16.56
C ALA A 91 -19.47 17.33 -15.03
N VAL A 92 -20.12 16.30 -14.55
CA VAL A 92 -20.29 15.98 -13.13
C VAL A 92 -18.98 15.40 -12.58
N ARG A 93 -18.53 15.86 -11.41
CA ARG A 93 -17.20 15.62 -10.85
C ARG A 93 -17.26 14.88 -9.51
N VAL A 94 -16.31 13.97 -9.24
CA VAL A 94 -16.27 13.08 -8.05
C VAL A 94 -15.03 13.37 -7.20
N PRO A 95 -15.11 13.44 -5.85
CA PRO A 95 -14.01 13.87 -4.97
C PRO A 95 -12.88 12.85 -4.78
N TYR A 96 -11.69 13.36 -4.45
CA TYR A 96 -10.47 12.60 -4.16
C TYR A 96 -10.57 11.81 -2.84
N VAL A 97 -9.94 10.66 -2.83
CA VAL A 97 -9.95 9.71 -1.71
C VAL A 97 -8.51 9.29 -1.40
N PRO A 98 -8.07 9.23 -0.13
CA PRO A 98 -6.77 8.66 0.26
C PRO A 98 -6.54 7.27 -0.37
N GLU A 99 -5.29 6.82 -0.53
CA GLU A 99 -4.99 5.57 -1.27
C GLU A 99 -5.72 4.35 -0.72
N ILE A 100 -5.88 4.25 0.60
CA ILE A 100 -6.71 3.22 1.25
C ILE A 100 -8.16 3.28 0.75
N VAL A 101 -8.69 4.46 0.55
CA VAL A 101 -10.05 4.70 0.05
C VAL A 101 -10.08 4.62 -1.48
N LYS A 102 -9.00 4.96 -2.20
CA LYS A 102 -8.89 4.73 -3.67
C LYS A 102 -8.91 3.24 -4.00
N ASP A 103 -8.19 2.41 -3.28
CA ASP A 103 -8.23 0.97 -3.50
C ASP A 103 -9.59 0.37 -3.10
N GLN A 104 -10.23 0.93 -2.10
CA GLN A 104 -11.55 0.51 -1.69
C GLN A 104 -12.64 1.03 -2.64
N ILE A 105 -12.57 2.31 -3.08
CA ILE A 105 -13.43 2.85 -4.14
C ILE A 105 -13.13 2.17 -5.48
N ARG A 106 -11.86 1.89 -5.81
CA ARG A 106 -11.52 1.11 -7.01
C ARG A 106 -12.11 -0.30 -6.91
N LYS A 107 -12.09 -0.93 -5.74
CA LYS A 107 -12.77 -2.21 -5.48
C LYS A 107 -14.30 -2.05 -5.53
N ASP A 108 -14.84 -0.99 -4.96
CA ASP A 108 -16.28 -0.74 -4.88
C ASP A 108 -16.83 -0.26 -6.24
N VAL A 109 -16.15 0.65 -6.94
CA VAL A 109 -16.50 1.08 -8.31
C VAL A 109 -16.28 -0.07 -9.31
N LEU A 110 -15.26 -0.90 -9.14
CA LEU A 110 -15.13 -2.13 -9.91
C LEU A 110 -16.26 -3.14 -9.60
N ALA A 111 -16.78 -3.18 -8.39
CA ALA A 111 -17.93 -4.03 -8.05
C ALA A 111 -19.25 -3.47 -8.62
N GLU A 112 -19.40 -2.16 -8.69
CA GLU A 112 -20.64 -1.49 -9.11
C GLU A 112 -20.65 -1.16 -10.62
N VAL A 113 -19.50 -0.78 -11.17
CA VAL A 113 -19.33 -0.51 -12.62
C VAL A 113 -19.04 -1.80 -13.40
N LYS A 114 -18.49 -2.85 -12.76
CA LYS A 114 -18.27 -4.16 -13.38
C LYS A 114 -19.52 -4.80 -14.03
N PRO A 115 -20.73 -4.78 -13.42
CA PRO A 115 -21.89 -5.36 -14.10
C PRO A 115 -22.31 -4.58 -15.35
N ASN A 116 -22.14 -3.27 -15.35
CA ASN A 116 -22.53 -2.42 -16.48
C ASN A 116 -21.43 -2.42 -17.57
N ILE A 117 -20.17 -2.26 -17.21
CA ILE A 117 -19.06 -2.44 -18.14
C ILE A 117 -18.97 -3.90 -18.62
N GLN A 118 -19.22 -4.90 -17.79
CA GLN A 118 -19.27 -6.28 -18.26
C GLN A 118 -20.42 -6.54 -19.23
N LYS A 119 -21.56 -5.88 -19.08
CA LYS A 119 -22.64 -5.94 -20.09
C LYS A 119 -22.26 -5.21 -21.37
N ASP A 120 -21.72 -4.01 -21.28
CA ASP A 120 -21.36 -3.21 -22.45
C ASP A 120 -20.12 -3.79 -23.15
N VAL A 121 -19.12 -4.24 -22.40
CA VAL A 121 -17.94 -4.94 -22.93
C VAL A 121 -18.33 -6.32 -23.46
N ALA A 122 -19.21 -7.07 -22.78
CA ALA A 122 -19.72 -8.34 -23.29
C ALA A 122 -20.58 -8.15 -24.55
N GLN A 123 -21.31 -7.06 -24.70
CA GLN A 123 -22.02 -6.72 -25.92
C GLN A 123 -21.06 -6.28 -27.04
N GLN A 124 -20.00 -5.53 -26.73
CA GLN A 124 -18.96 -5.15 -27.71
C GLN A 124 -18.03 -6.34 -28.07
N LEU A 125 -17.72 -7.21 -27.11
CA LEU A 125 -16.90 -8.41 -27.31
C LEU A 125 -17.63 -9.54 -28.06
N ASN A 126 -18.97 -9.56 -28.00
CA ASN A 126 -19.78 -10.54 -28.73
C ASN A 126 -20.06 -10.13 -30.19
N GLN A 127 -19.51 -9.01 -30.67
CA GLN A 127 -19.56 -8.68 -32.09
C GLN A 127 -18.63 -9.62 -32.90
N PRO A 128 -19.12 -10.28 -33.94
CA PRO A 128 -18.30 -11.16 -34.76
C PRO A 128 -17.15 -10.37 -35.39
N GLY A 129 -15.91 -10.75 -35.08
CA GLY A 129 -14.71 -10.19 -35.70
C GLY A 129 -13.75 -9.46 -34.75
N THR A 130 -14.01 -9.36 -33.44
CA THR A 130 -13.01 -8.81 -32.50
C THR A 130 -12.00 -9.88 -32.07
N VAL A 131 -10.72 -9.51 -31.97
CA VAL A 131 -9.65 -10.40 -31.51
C VAL A 131 -9.97 -11.03 -30.15
N PHE A 132 -10.70 -10.29 -29.29
CA PHE A 132 -11.16 -10.77 -28.00
C PHE A 132 -12.25 -11.85 -28.06
N ALA A 133 -13.05 -11.91 -29.13
CA ALA A 133 -14.02 -12.98 -29.31
C ALA A 133 -13.35 -14.35 -29.59
N ALA A 134 -12.12 -14.34 -30.09
CA ALA A 134 -11.31 -15.54 -30.31
C ALA A 134 -10.61 -16.05 -29.06
N LEU A 135 -10.57 -15.29 -27.94
CA LEU A 135 -9.96 -15.73 -26.70
C LEU A 135 -10.83 -16.80 -26.03
N PRO A 136 -10.22 -17.86 -25.48
CA PRO A 136 -10.92 -18.85 -24.68
C PRO A 136 -11.73 -18.20 -23.57
N ALA A 137 -12.91 -18.76 -23.24
CA ALA A 137 -13.82 -18.19 -22.25
C ALA A 137 -13.16 -17.93 -20.88
N TRP A 138 -12.18 -18.75 -20.48
CA TRP A 138 -11.46 -18.57 -19.24
C TRP A 138 -10.57 -17.32 -19.22
N MET A 139 -9.98 -16.92 -20.35
CA MET A 139 -9.14 -15.71 -20.43
C MET A 139 -9.95 -14.42 -20.23
N ARG A 140 -11.23 -14.43 -20.61
CA ARG A 140 -12.14 -13.30 -20.40
C ARG A 140 -12.51 -13.04 -18.92
N ARG A 141 -12.19 -14.01 -18.05
CA ARG A 141 -12.42 -13.94 -16.62
C ARG A 141 -11.24 -13.33 -15.85
N ILE A 142 -10.12 -13.08 -16.55
CA ILE A 142 -8.90 -12.54 -15.93
C ILE A 142 -8.89 -11.03 -16.09
N THR A 143 -8.71 -10.34 -14.97
CA THR A 143 -8.41 -8.90 -14.92
C THR A 143 -6.95 -8.73 -14.49
N TRP A 144 -6.13 -8.15 -15.33
CA TRP A 144 -4.74 -7.86 -15.02
C TRP A 144 -4.65 -6.61 -14.14
N LEU A 145 -3.69 -6.62 -13.22
CA LEU A 145 -3.43 -5.57 -12.26
C LEU A 145 -1.93 -5.29 -12.26
N GLY A 146 -1.57 -4.01 -12.23
CA GLY A 146 -0.17 -3.65 -12.10
C GLY A 146 0.03 -2.22 -11.64
N ASP A 147 1.13 -1.98 -10.94
CA ASP A 147 1.63 -0.65 -10.61
C ASP A 147 3.16 -0.64 -10.56
N ILE A 148 3.72 0.53 -10.90
CA ILE A 148 5.14 0.80 -10.74
C ILE A 148 5.29 2.13 -10.01
N ARG A 149 6.16 2.17 -9.00
CA ARG A 149 6.60 3.38 -8.31
C ARG A 149 8.11 3.48 -8.39
N ILE A 150 8.61 4.61 -8.83
CA ILE A 150 10.03 4.98 -8.72
C ILE A 150 10.10 6.09 -7.69
N ARG A 151 10.88 5.90 -6.65
CA ARG A 151 11.03 6.83 -5.52
C ARG A 151 12.46 7.30 -5.38
N GLY A 152 12.67 8.61 -5.39
CA GLY A 152 13.86 9.25 -4.83
C GLY A 152 13.58 9.59 -3.36
N GLU A 153 14.45 9.17 -2.45
CA GLU A 153 14.29 9.36 -1.01
C GLU A 153 15.58 9.89 -0.40
N GLY A 154 15.47 10.86 0.48
CA GLY A 154 16.59 11.43 1.24
C GLY A 154 16.24 11.52 2.72
N ASP A 155 17.06 10.91 3.56
CA ASP A 155 17.01 10.97 5.01
C ASP A 155 18.04 11.97 5.52
N GLN A 156 17.63 12.97 6.29
CA GLN A 156 18.48 13.99 6.88
C GLN A 156 18.33 13.97 8.39
N PHE A 157 19.39 13.63 9.09
CA PHE A 157 19.38 13.50 10.54
C PHE A 157 19.72 14.82 11.24
N ALA A 158 19.03 15.11 12.35
CA ALA A 158 19.34 16.26 13.17
C ALA A 158 20.75 16.15 13.78
N THR A 159 21.42 17.28 13.92
CA THR A 159 22.84 17.32 14.37
C THR A 159 23.00 17.03 15.87
N ASP A 160 21.92 17.10 16.63
CA ASP A 160 21.85 16.81 18.07
C ASP A 160 21.39 15.36 18.37
N ASN A 161 21.18 14.57 17.34
CA ASN A 161 20.91 13.14 17.52
C ASN A 161 22.06 12.45 18.26
N VAL A 162 21.71 11.56 19.17
CA VAL A 162 22.70 10.80 19.94
C VAL A 162 23.09 9.55 19.12
N PRO A 163 24.31 9.44 18.59
CA PRO A 163 24.72 8.29 17.82
C PRO A 163 24.87 7.04 18.70
N ASP A 164 24.74 5.85 18.09
CA ASP A 164 25.04 4.55 18.66
C ASP A 164 24.22 4.18 19.94
N VAL A 165 23.03 4.76 20.11
CA VAL A 165 22.14 4.48 21.25
C VAL A 165 20.86 3.73 20.88
N TYR A 166 20.45 3.77 19.61
CA TYR A 166 19.28 3.08 19.14
C TYR A 166 19.61 1.70 18.60
N LEU A 167 19.04 0.67 19.25
CA LEU A 167 19.24 -0.72 18.84
C LEU A 167 18.35 -1.07 17.64
N ASN A 168 18.94 -1.80 16.71
CA ASN A 168 18.22 -2.45 15.61
C ASN A 168 17.73 -3.82 16.10
N TYR A 169 16.60 -3.82 16.77
CA TYR A 169 16.03 -5.03 17.36
C TYR A 169 15.69 -6.09 16.30
N ASN A 170 15.34 -5.67 15.09
CA ASN A 170 15.07 -6.58 13.98
C ASN A 170 16.30 -7.43 13.65
N ASP A 171 17.46 -6.79 13.41
CA ASP A 171 18.69 -7.51 13.08
C ASP A 171 19.21 -8.29 14.27
N ILE A 172 19.07 -7.78 15.49
CA ILE A 172 19.43 -8.50 16.72
C ILE A 172 18.63 -9.80 16.83
N ASN A 173 17.33 -9.75 16.71
CA ASN A 173 16.47 -10.92 16.84
C ASN A 173 16.67 -11.92 15.69
N SER A 174 16.69 -11.43 14.44
CA SER A 174 16.81 -12.27 13.24
C SER A 174 18.15 -13.00 13.16
N LEU A 175 19.23 -12.36 13.60
CA LEU A 175 20.58 -12.94 13.62
C LEU A 175 20.87 -13.74 14.89
N GLY A 176 19.99 -13.70 15.89
CA GLY A 176 20.08 -14.48 17.11
C GLY A 176 21.01 -13.89 18.17
N GLY A 177 20.97 -12.56 18.33
CA GLY A 177 21.58 -11.81 19.44
C GLY A 177 22.53 -10.69 18.99
N ILE A 178 22.77 -9.74 19.91
CA ILE A 178 23.59 -8.53 19.67
C ILE A 178 24.98 -8.87 19.13
N GLN A 179 25.64 -9.89 19.69
CA GLN A 179 27.00 -10.26 19.25
C GLN A 179 27.03 -10.77 17.81
N LYS A 180 25.99 -11.49 17.39
CA LYS A 180 25.89 -11.99 16.02
C LYS A 180 25.49 -10.88 15.04
N ALA A 181 24.66 -9.94 15.46
CA ALA A 181 24.31 -8.77 14.67
C ALA A 181 25.51 -7.83 14.46
N GLY A 182 26.42 -7.75 15.44
CA GLY A 182 27.62 -6.92 15.34
C GLY A 182 27.29 -5.47 15.01
N PRO A 183 27.88 -4.87 13.94
CA PRO A 183 27.58 -3.48 13.54
C PRO A 183 26.12 -3.26 13.13
N LEU A 184 25.39 -4.30 12.72
CA LEU A 184 23.98 -4.20 12.34
C LEU A 184 23.05 -4.10 13.56
N ALA A 185 23.58 -4.30 14.78
CA ALA A 185 22.81 -4.14 16.01
C ALA A 185 22.40 -2.69 16.32
N LEU A 186 22.90 -1.71 15.55
CA LEU A 186 22.62 -0.29 15.74
C LEU A 186 21.91 0.30 14.53
N LEU A 187 20.92 1.15 14.78
CA LEU A 187 20.27 1.94 13.75
C LEU A 187 21.17 3.11 13.34
N ASN A 188 21.16 3.44 12.05
CA ASN A 188 21.73 4.69 11.60
C ASN A 188 20.81 5.86 12.00
N VAL A 189 21.28 6.70 12.91
CA VAL A 189 20.54 7.85 13.44
C VAL A 189 21.29 9.18 13.26
N SER A 190 22.44 9.17 12.56
CA SER A 190 23.33 10.34 12.46
C SER A 190 23.95 10.56 11.09
N ARG A 191 23.82 9.63 10.16
CA ARG A 191 24.42 9.74 8.81
C ARG A 191 23.34 9.87 7.76
N ASP A 192 23.28 11.01 7.11
CA ASP A 192 22.35 11.26 6.01
C ASP A 192 22.49 10.19 4.92
N GLN A 193 21.36 9.84 4.30
CA GLN A 193 21.29 8.83 3.27
C GLN A 193 20.37 9.26 2.13
N ASP A 194 20.83 9.09 0.89
CA ASP A 194 20.01 9.24 -0.31
C ASP A 194 19.82 7.88 -0.98
N ARG A 195 18.59 7.55 -1.38
CA ARG A 195 18.25 6.27 -1.99
C ARG A 195 17.37 6.45 -3.22
N LEU A 196 17.53 5.56 -4.18
CA LEU A 196 16.56 5.36 -5.25
C LEU A 196 15.90 4.00 -5.05
N ARG A 197 14.57 3.97 -5.01
CA ARG A 197 13.80 2.76 -4.70
C ARG A 197 12.81 2.47 -5.84
N LEU A 198 12.55 1.21 -6.09
CA LEU A 198 11.58 0.71 -7.05
C LEU A 198 10.54 -0.14 -6.32
N ARG A 199 9.27 0.07 -6.63
CA ARG A 199 8.20 -0.91 -6.40
C ARG A 199 7.58 -1.25 -7.74
N ALA A 200 7.53 -2.52 -8.08
CA ALA A 200 6.76 -3.01 -9.21
C ALA A 200 5.89 -4.15 -8.72
N ARG A 201 4.58 -4.03 -8.94
CA ARG A 201 3.59 -5.08 -8.64
C ARG A 201 2.90 -5.48 -9.93
N PHE A 202 2.70 -6.77 -10.11
CA PHE A 202 1.98 -7.33 -11.23
C PHE A 202 1.19 -8.55 -10.80
N GLY A 203 -0.07 -8.63 -11.21
CA GLY A 203 -0.94 -9.70 -10.80
C GLY A 203 -2.23 -9.78 -11.62
N PHE A 204 -3.14 -10.59 -11.14
CA PHE A 204 -4.43 -10.78 -11.77
C PHE A 204 -5.50 -11.22 -10.78
N ASP A 205 -6.73 -10.85 -11.07
CA ASP A 205 -7.95 -11.39 -10.49
C ASP A 205 -8.63 -12.30 -11.50
N VAL A 206 -9.05 -13.50 -11.08
CA VAL A 206 -9.84 -14.44 -11.88
C VAL A 206 -11.25 -14.54 -11.32
N ASN A 207 -12.25 -14.17 -12.10
CA ASN A 207 -13.65 -14.41 -11.74
C ASN A 207 -14.01 -15.89 -11.98
N LEU A 208 -14.34 -16.60 -10.88
CA LEU A 208 -14.67 -18.05 -10.88
C LEU A 208 -16.16 -18.33 -10.96
N ASP A 209 -17.00 -17.33 -11.19
CA ASP A 209 -18.47 -17.37 -11.13
C ASP A 209 -19.05 -17.45 -9.71
N SER A 210 -20.37 -17.27 -9.61
CA SER A 210 -21.14 -17.37 -8.35
C SER A 210 -20.58 -16.52 -7.19
N GLY A 211 -19.96 -15.38 -7.52
CA GLY A 211 -19.38 -14.46 -6.55
C GLY A 211 -17.94 -14.79 -6.10
N TRP A 212 -17.35 -15.88 -6.59
CA TRP A 212 -15.97 -16.23 -6.25
C TRP A 212 -14.95 -15.51 -7.15
N THR A 213 -13.87 -15.10 -6.54
CA THR A 213 -12.69 -14.52 -7.21
C THR A 213 -11.43 -15.10 -6.58
N ALA A 214 -10.46 -15.50 -7.42
CA ALA A 214 -9.11 -15.82 -6.97
C ALA A 214 -8.17 -14.69 -7.42
N ALA A 215 -7.23 -14.29 -6.58
CA ALA A 215 -6.25 -13.27 -6.87
C ALA A 215 -4.83 -13.76 -6.62
N LEU A 216 -3.89 -13.30 -7.45
CA LEU A 216 -2.47 -13.48 -7.24
C LEU A 216 -1.74 -12.19 -7.66
N VAL A 217 -0.92 -11.63 -6.77
CA VAL A 217 -0.08 -10.46 -7.04
C VAL A 217 1.35 -10.77 -6.62
N MET A 218 2.29 -10.49 -7.49
CA MET A 218 3.72 -10.52 -7.22
C MET A 218 4.24 -9.09 -7.10
N ALA A 219 5.24 -8.88 -6.24
CA ALA A 219 5.89 -7.59 -6.05
C ALA A 219 7.41 -7.73 -6.02
N THR A 220 8.12 -6.67 -6.39
CA THR A 220 9.54 -6.49 -6.04
C THR A 220 9.67 -6.33 -4.51
N GLY A 221 10.86 -6.56 -3.98
CA GLY A 221 11.15 -6.30 -2.58
C GLY A 221 11.97 -7.42 -1.91
N SER A 222 12.15 -7.30 -0.60
CA SER A 222 12.88 -8.24 0.23
C SER A 222 11.94 -9.22 0.94
N THR A 223 12.47 -10.37 1.34
CA THR A 223 11.81 -11.31 2.25
C THR A 223 12.31 -11.06 3.66
N GLY A 224 11.44 -11.09 4.66
CA GLY A 224 11.80 -11.00 6.09
C GLY A 224 11.42 -9.68 6.77
N GLU A 225 11.10 -8.64 6.01
CA GLU A 225 10.52 -7.41 6.55
C GLU A 225 9.02 -7.35 6.24
N VAL A 226 8.19 -7.09 7.22
CA VAL A 226 6.73 -7.16 7.08
C VAL A 226 6.19 -5.98 6.24
N ILE A 227 6.74 -4.79 6.44
CA ILE A 227 6.25 -3.54 5.85
C ILE A 227 7.05 -3.10 4.61
N ALA A 228 8.35 -3.38 4.55
CA ALA A 228 9.23 -2.95 3.46
C ALA A 228 9.28 -3.95 2.29
N THR A 229 8.47 -4.99 2.30
CA THR A 229 8.54 -6.12 1.36
C THR A 229 8.39 -5.73 -0.10
N THR A 230 7.69 -4.63 -0.43
CA THR A 230 7.47 -4.21 -1.82
C THR A 230 8.49 -3.19 -2.33
N ASN A 231 9.26 -2.55 -1.44
CA ASN A 231 10.25 -1.53 -1.79
C ASN A 231 11.63 -2.14 -2.02
N GLN A 232 12.15 -2.01 -3.23
CA GLN A 232 13.48 -2.46 -3.60
C GLN A 232 14.43 -1.28 -3.75
N THR A 233 15.46 -1.19 -2.92
CA THR A 233 16.54 -0.20 -3.10
C THR A 233 17.38 -0.58 -4.32
N LEU A 234 17.61 0.38 -5.21
CA LEU A 234 18.43 0.22 -6.40
C LEU A 234 19.93 0.42 -6.09
N GLY A 235 20.83 -0.07 -6.95
CA GLY A 235 22.27 0.14 -6.79
C GLY A 235 23.09 -1.14 -6.52
N THR A 236 22.68 -2.27 -7.11
CA THR A 236 23.33 -3.58 -6.93
C THR A 236 24.30 -3.95 -8.06
N TYR A 237 24.93 -2.98 -8.70
CA TYR A 237 25.82 -3.19 -9.87
C TYR A 237 25.16 -3.99 -11.02
N GLY A 238 23.82 -3.86 -11.17
CA GLY A 238 23.07 -4.56 -12.22
C GLY A 238 22.67 -6.00 -11.89
N ALA A 239 22.83 -6.45 -10.65
CA ALA A 239 22.26 -7.73 -10.21
C ALA A 239 20.73 -7.68 -10.26
N GLY A 240 20.10 -8.82 -10.62
CA GLY A 240 18.65 -8.92 -10.64
C GLY A 240 18.02 -8.85 -9.26
N TYR A 241 16.74 -8.50 -9.20
CA TYR A 241 15.96 -8.42 -7.98
C TYR A 241 15.01 -9.61 -7.83
N THR A 242 14.65 -9.92 -6.60
CA THR A 242 13.69 -10.97 -6.28
C THR A 242 12.26 -10.45 -6.46
N ALA A 243 11.37 -11.28 -7.00
CA ALA A 243 9.94 -11.07 -6.97
C ALA A 243 9.32 -12.03 -5.94
N THR A 244 8.46 -11.49 -5.08
CA THR A 244 7.78 -12.24 -4.00
C THR A 244 6.29 -12.28 -4.23
N ILE A 245 5.59 -13.23 -3.62
CA ILE A 245 4.13 -13.24 -3.59
C ILE A 245 3.68 -12.17 -2.59
N ASP A 246 3.11 -11.09 -3.09
CA ASP A 246 2.56 -10.00 -2.29
C ASP A 246 1.14 -10.34 -1.82
N GLN A 247 0.30 -10.83 -2.73
CA GLN A 247 -1.07 -11.25 -2.39
C GLN A 247 -1.40 -12.58 -3.06
N GLY A 248 -2.20 -13.40 -2.37
CA GLY A 248 -2.73 -14.66 -2.88
C GLY A 248 -3.94 -15.05 -2.05
N TYR A 249 -5.16 -14.86 -2.58
CA TYR A 249 -6.38 -15.08 -1.81
C TYR A 249 -7.54 -15.56 -2.66
N LEU A 250 -8.50 -16.19 -1.97
CA LEU A 250 -9.85 -16.42 -2.46
C LEU A 250 -10.79 -15.40 -1.82
N ARG A 251 -11.67 -14.83 -2.60
CA ARG A 251 -12.74 -13.92 -2.17
C ARG A 251 -14.07 -14.43 -2.65
N TRP A 252 -15.06 -14.44 -1.76
CA TRP A 252 -16.46 -14.61 -2.11
C TRP A 252 -17.22 -13.33 -1.79
N THR A 253 -18.07 -12.88 -2.72
CA THR A 253 -18.95 -11.72 -2.54
C THR A 253 -20.34 -12.11 -3.01
N GLY A 254 -21.32 -11.93 -2.16
CA GLY A 254 -22.71 -12.24 -2.45
C GLY A 254 -23.68 -11.33 -1.72
N LYS A 255 -24.93 -11.33 -2.17
CA LYS A 255 -26.05 -10.68 -1.49
C LYS A 255 -26.44 -11.52 -0.27
N TRP A 256 -26.74 -10.87 0.86
CA TRP A 256 -27.10 -11.57 2.08
C TRP A 256 -28.62 -11.86 2.14
N LEU A 257 -29.43 -10.84 2.24
CA LEU A 257 -30.91 -10.97 2.27
C LEU A 257 -31.56 -10.34 1.03
N ASP A 258 -31.04 -9.21 0.59
CA ASP A 258 -31.50 -8.44 -0.57
C ASP A 258 -30.34 -7.71 -1.26
N ASP A 259 -30.64 -6.88 -2.25
CA ASP A 259 -29.65 -6.15 -3.05
C ASP A 259 -28.94 -5.03 -2.28
N SER A 260 -29.50 -4.58 -1.17
CA SER A 260 -28.91 -3.56 -0.30
C SER A 260 -27.83 -4.13 0.64
N GLN A 261 -27.75 -5.46 0.79
CA GLN A 261 -26.92 -6.14 1.77
C GLN A 261 -25.89 -7.03 1.05
N ILE A 262 -24.62 -6.68 1.20
CA ILE A 262 -23.50 -7.40 0.59
C ILE A 262 -22.65 -8.02 1.69
N PHE A 263 -22.40 -9.31 1.57
CA PHE A 263 -21.42 -10.02 2.38
C PHE A 263 -20.20 -10.39 1.53
N THR A 264 -19.01 -10.15 2.07
CA THR A 264 -17.74 -10.51 1.43
C THR A 264 -16.88 -11.28 2.42
N ALA A 265 -16.29 -12.38 1.99
CA ALA A 265 -15.33 -13.15 2.76
C ALA A 265 -14.02 -13.30 1.97
N TYR A 266 -12.87 -13.22 2.67
CA TYR A 266 -11.54 -13.44 2.12
C TYR A 266 -10.84 -14.53 2.90
N ALA A 267 -10.01 -15.32 2.23
CA ALA A 267 -9.08 -16.24 2.85
C ALA A 267 -7.77 -16.26 2.06
N GLY A 268 -6.64 -16.11 2.75
CA GLY A 268 -5.31 -16.08 2.16
C GLY A 268 -4.50 -14.86 2.58
N ARG A 269 -3.68 -14.31 1.66
CA ARG A 269 -2.88 -13.12 1.84
C ARG A 269 -3.42 -11.98 0.98
N PHE A 270 -3.83 -10.87 1.60
CA PHE A 270 -4.60 -9.79 0.97
C PHE A 270 -4.22 -8.41 1.56
N SER A 271 -4.56 -7.34 0.85
CA SER A 271 -4.37 -5.96 1.35
C SER A 271 -5.27 -5.65 2.54
N SER A 272 -4.96 -4.57 3.28
CA SER A 272 -5.70 -4.15 4.49
C SER A 272 -7.22 -4.12 4.26
N PRO A 273 -8.01 -4.82 5.09
CA PRO A 273 -9.46 -4.77 5.06
C PRO A 273 -10.05 -3.62 5.89
N TRP A 274 -9.21 -2.89 6.62
CA TRP A 274 -9.60 -1.87 7.58
C TRP A 274 -9.71 -0.49 6.95
N VAL A 275 -10.61 0.32 7.47
CA VAL A 275 -10.60 1.78 7.30
C VAL A 275 -9.69 2.33 8.40
N GLY A 276 -8.60 2.96 8.04
CA GLY A 276 -7.59 3.48 8.96
C GLY A 276 -6.53 4.26 8.20
N THR A 277 -5.55 4.83 8.92
CA THR A 277 -4.38 5.47 8.33
C THR A 277 -3.11 4.66 8.62
N ASP A 278 -1.97 5.15 8.13
CA ASP A 278 -0.65 4.60 8.42
C ASP A 278 -0.19 4.82 9.88
N LEU A 279 -1.03 5.41 10.72
CA LEU A 279 -0.82 5.47 12.17
C LEU A 279 -0.85 4.07 12.79
N VAL A 280 -1.76 3.19 12.32
CA VAL A 280 -1.90 1.79 12.77
C VAL A 280 -1.36 0.82 11.73
N TRP A 281 -1.76 1.00 10.45
CA TRP A 281 -1.51 0.03 9.38
C TRP A 281 -0.82 0.69 8.19
N TYR A 282 0.42 0.34 7.95
CA TYR A 282 1.15 0.84 6.79
C TYR A 282 0.44 0.45 5.48
N ASN A 283 0.43 1.37 4.51
CA ASN A 283 -0.36 1.22 3.29
C ASN A 283 0.07 0.06 2.38
N ASP A 284 1.34 -0.31 2.41
CA ASP A 284 1.89 -1.41 1.61
C ASP A 284 1.80 -2.76 2.35
N LEU A 285 1.27 -2.79 3.58
CA LEU A 285 1.11 -3.99 4.38
C LEU A 285 0.08 -4.95 3.77
N THR A 286 0.43 -6.23 3.72
CA THR A 286 -0.48 -7.32 3.37
C THR A 286 -0.72 -8.23 4.56
N PHE A 287 -1.96 -8.63 4.76
CA PHE A 287 -2.42 -9.45 5.87
C PHE A 287 -2.63 -10.89 5.42
N GLU A 288 -2.41 -11.82 6.33
CA GLU A 288 -2.72 -13.24 6.17
C GLU A 288 -3.88 -13.63 7.07
N GLY A 289 -4.78 -14.50 6.60
CA GLY A 289 -5.85 -15.00 7.43
C GLY A 289 -7.21 -15.07 6.77
N ILE A 290 -8.25 -14.84 7.57
CA ILE A 290 -9.65 -14.84 7.14
C ILE A 290 -10.30 -13.53 7.56
N VAL A 291 -11.05 -12.95 6.65
CA VAL A 291 -11.83 -11.72 6.87
C VAL A 291 -13.25 -11.97 6.43
N SER A 292 -14.20 -11.43 7.17
CA SER A 292 -15.58 -11.26 6.78
C SER A 292 -15.98 -9.79 6.85
N ALA A 293 -16.62 -9.29 5.82
CA ALA A 293 -17.15 -7.94 5.76
C ALA A 293 -18.63 -7.96 5.35
N TYR A 294 -19.43 -7.25 6.10
CA TYR A 294 -20.83 -7.02 5.80
C TYR A 294 -21.08 -5.55 5.55
N ARG A 295 -21.85 -5.24 4.53
CA ARG A 295 -22.24 -3.89 4.16
C ARG A 295 -23.72 -3.82 3.91
N MET A 296 -24.37 -2.81 4.45
CA MET A 296 -25.79 -2.53 4.26
C MET A 296 -25.96 -1.10 3.76
N ASN A 297 -26.47 -0.97 2.54
CA ASN A 297 -26.88 0.32 2.00
C ASN A 297 -28.34 0.56 2.40
N PHE A 298 -28.60 1.70 3.02
CA PHE A 298 -29.93 2.13 3.45
C PHE A 298 -30.38 3.41 2.73
N SER A 299 -29.72 3.76 1.61
CA SER A 299 -30.15 4.84 0.74
C SER A 299 -31.29 4.39 -0.16
N ASP A 300 -32.26 5.27 -0.37
CA ASP A 300 -33.39 5.04 -1.29
C ASP A 300 -33.00 5.31 -2.75
N ASP A 301 -31.85 5.94 -2.99
CA ASP A 301 -31.33 6.26 -4.31
C ASP A 301 -29.90 5.73 -4.52
N ASN A 302 -29.47 5.61 -5.77
CA ASN A 302 -28.11 5.17 -6.11
C ASN A 302 -27.08 6.30 -6.16
N GLU A 303 -27.50 7.57 -6.01
CA GLU A 303 -26.65 8.74 -6.09
C GLU A 303 -26.04 9.09 -4.74
N HIS A 304 -26.79 8.87 -3.63
CA HIS A 304 -26.37 9.21 -2.27
C HIS A 304 -26.16 7.94 -1.46
N ARG A 305 -24.92 7.51 -1.34
CA ARG A 305 -24.57 6.32 -0.58
C ARG A 305 -24.75 6.56 0.92
N LYS A 306 -25.56 5.73 1.57
CA LYS A 306 -25.70 5.68 3.02
C LYS A 306 -25.47 4.25 3.46
N GLU A 307 -24.25 3.95 3.88
CA GLU A 307 -23.81 2.58 4.14
C GLU A 307 -23.38 2.41 5.60
N LEU A 308 -23.82 1.33 6.21
CA LEU A 308 -23.24 0.75 7.41
C LEU A 308 -22.34 -0.40 7.01
N PHE A 309 -21.15 -0.52 7.59
CA PHE A 309 -20.27 -1.65 7.36
C PHE A 309 -19.74 -2.24 8.67
N ILE A 310 -19.53 -3.56 8.66
CA ILE A 310 -18.90 -4.31 9.73
C ILE A 310 -17.83 -5.19 9.09
N THR A 311 -16.61 -5.17 9.65
CA THR A 311 -15.51 -6.04 9.24
C THR A 311 -14.99 -6.80 10.45
N ALA A 312 -14.79 -8.09 10.31
CA ALA A 312 -14.17 -8.94 11.34
C ALA A 312 -13.07 -9.80 10.70
N ALA A 313 -11.96 -9.99 11.41
CA ALA A 313 -10.83 -10.76 10.92
C ALA A 313 -10.15 -11.60 12.02
N ALA A 314 -9.57 -12.72 11.58
CA ALA A 314 -8.65 -13.53 12.37
C ALA A 314 -7.38 -13.76 11.53
N MET A 315 -6.25 -13.28 12.04
CA MET A 315 -4.98 -13.20 11.31
C MET A 315 -3.87 -13.89 12.12
N PRO A 316 -3.30 -15.01 11.64
CA PRO A 316 -2.12 -15.62 12.27
C PRO A 316 -0.91 -14.69 12.07
N LEU A 317 -0.19 -14.38 13.15
CA LEU A 317 1.02 -13.56 13.12
C LEU A 317 2.28 -14.43 13.11
N SER A 318 2.24 -15.58 13.76
CA SER A 318 3.29 -16.58 13.68
C SER A 318 2.72 -17.97 13.88
N SER A 319 3.28 -18.94 13.14
CA SER A 319 2.95 -20.36 13.27
C SER A 319 4.21 -21.11 13.65
N PHE A 320 4.10 -21.98 14.64
CA PHE A 320 5.21 -22.80 15.11
C PHE A 320 4.94 -24.28 14.82
N SER A 321 5.97 -24.98 14.40
CA SER A 321 5.92 -26.42 14.23
C SER A 321 6.25 -27.11 15.55
N PRO A 322 5.51 -28.13 15.97
CA PRO A 322 5.83 -28.91 17.17
C PRO A 322 7.16 -29.66 17.04
N PHE A 323 7.78 -29.67 15.86
CA PHE A 323 9.07 -30.32 15.59
C PHE A 323 10.29 -29.39 15.72
N ASP A 324 10.08 -28.09 15.98
CA ASP A 324 11.18 -27.09 16.01
C ASP A 324 11.91 -27.01 17.36
N ASN A 325 11.88 -28.04 18.18
CA ASN A 325 12.45 -28.09 19.53
C ASN A 325 11.98 -26.95 20.47
N GLN A 326 10.79 -26.47 20.27
CA GLN A 326 10.14 -25.41 21.04
C GLN A 326 8.78 -25.91 21.53
N PRO A 327 8.75 -26.82 22.52
CA PRO A 327 7.54 -27.53 22.96
C PRO A 327 6.45 -26.59 23.52
N ASP A 328 6.87 -25.44 24.06
CA ASP A 328 5.98 -24.47 24.70
C ASP A 328 5.56 -23.34 23.74
N ALA A 329 5.96 -23.40 22.45
CA ALA A 329 5.63 -22.39 21.47
C ALA A 329 4.13 -22.33 21.19
N VAL A 330 3.55 -21.13 21.30
CA VAL A 330 2.12 -20.87 21.09
C VAL A 330 1.93 -19.98 19.86
N GLN A 331 0.96 -20.34 19.02
CA GLN A 331 0.62 -19.53 17.84
C GLN A 331 0.15 -18.13 18.25
N LYS A 332 0.69 -17.12 17.61
CA LYS A 332 0.32 -15.71 17.79
C LYS A 332 -0.77 -15.33 16.80
N TRP A 333 -1.78 -14.63 17.27
CA TRP A 333 -2.91 -14.20 16.45
C TRP A 333 -3.23 -12.74 16.67
N MET A 334 -3.78 -12.09 15.65
CA MET A 334 -4.50 -10.84 15.77
C MET A 334 -5.97 -11.10 15.43
N LEU A 335 -6.86 -10.74 16.34
CA LEU A 335 -8.31 -10.70 16.13
C LEU A 335 -8.71 -9.23 15.98
N GLY A 336 -9.45 -8.91 14.94
CA GLY A 336 -9.89 -7.54 14.68
C GLY A 336 -11.37 -7.45 14.37
N GLY A 337 -11.98 -6.35 14.81
CA GLY A 337 -13.35 -5.98 14.47
C GLY A 337 -13.46 -4.49 14.21
N GLN A 338 -14.16 -4.09 13.18
CA GLN A 338 -14.43 -2.69 12.85
C GLN A 338 -15.89 -2.51 12.46
N LEU A 339 -16.51 -1.46 12.97
CA LEU A 339 -17.87 -1.00 12.64
C LEU A 339 -17.77 0.44 12.16
N GLY A 340 -18.48 0.79 11.09
CA GLY A 340 -18.47 2.15 10.59
C GLY A 340 -19.63 2.48 9.67
N THR A 341 -19.69 3.74 9.30
CA THR A 341 -20.66 4.28 8.33
C THR A 341 -19.94 5.09 7.26
N ASP A 342 -20.51 5.09 6.07
CA ASP A 342 -20.04 5.83 4.90
C ASP A 342 -21.24 6.57 4.30
N LEU A 343 -21.25 7.88 4.43
CA LEU A 343 -22.37 8.75 4.06
C LEU A 343 -21.94 9.70 2.96
N THR A 344 -22.68 9.71 1.86
CA THR A 344 -22.58 10.73 0.81
C THR A 344 -23.82 11.61 0.89
N PHE A 345 -23.62 12.92 0.92
CA PHE A 345 -24.67 13.93 1.02
C PHE A 345 -25.05 14.49 -0.35
N ASP A 346 -26.16 15.23 -0.42
CA ASP A 346 -26.72 15.79 -1.66
C ASP A 346 -25.77 16.78 -2.37
N ASP A 347 -24.83 17.40 -1.63
CA ASP A 347 -23.77 18.26 -2.18
C ASP A 347 -22.53 17.47 -2.62
N GLU A 348 -22.61 16.13 -2.67
CA GLU A 348 -21.52 15.20 -2.96
C GLU A 348 -20.39 15.23 -1.89
N SER A 349 -20.58 15.89 -0.76
CA SER A 349 -19.71 15.76 0.40
C SER A 349 -19.82 14.37 0.99
N ARG A 350 -18.73 13.86 1.56
CA ARG A 350 -18.67 12.49 2.09
C ARG A 350 -18.15 12.50 3.51
N LEU A 351 -18.81 11.73 4.38
CA LEU A 351 -18.37 11.47 5.74
C LEU A 351 -18.26 9.97 5.97
N ARG A 352 -17.07 9.53 6.41
CA ARG A 352 -16.83 8.17 6.88
C ARG A 352 -16.36 8.20 8.32
N VAL A 353 -17.01 7.40 9.17
CA VAL A 353 -16.61 7.23 10.56
C VAL A 353 -16.52 5.74 10.85
N ALA A 354 -15.46 5.32 11.53
CA ALA A 354 -15.31 3.94 11.96
C ALA A 354 -14.69 3.85 13.36
N ALA A 355 -15.08 2.79 14.07
CA ALA A 355 -14.48 2.36 15.32
C ALA A 355 -13.97 0.93 15.17
N ALA A 356 -12.72 0.68 15.58
CA ALA A 356 -12.11 -0.63 15.50
C ALA A 356 -11.57 -1.08 16.86
N TYR A 357 -11.47 -2.39 17.01
CA TYR A 357 -10.81 -3.06 18.12
C TYR A 357 -9.91 -4.17 17.59
N TYR A 358 -8.64 -4.15 18.03
CA TYR A 358 -7.65 -5.15 17.66
C TYR A 358 -7.08 -5.79 18.91
N ASP A 359 -7.12 -7.12 19.02
CA ASP A 359 -6.59 -7.90 20.14
C ASP A 359 -5.48 -8.84 19.65
N TYR A 360 -4.30 -8.70 20.23
CA TYR A 360 -3.13 -9.49 19.89
C TYR A 360 -2.94 -10.60 20.94
N LEU A 361 -3.21 -11.82 20.53
CA LEU A 361 -3.13 -12.99 21.40
C LEU A 361 -1.73 -13.57 21.41
N HIS A 362 -1.22 -13.93 22.59
CA HIS A 362 0.07 -14.57 22.84
C HIS A 362 1.28 -13.76 22.32
N ILE A 363 1.13 -12.41 22.30
CA ILE A 363 2.17 -11.51 21.75
C ILE A 363 3.30 -11.23 22.74
N LEU A 364 3.05 -11.45 24.04
CA LEU A 364 4.00 -11.17 25.11
C LEU A 364 5.24 -12.05 25.02
N GLY A 365 6.40 -11.47 25.37
CA GLY A 365 7.64 -12.21 25.55
C GLY A 365 7.65 -13.07 26.81
N GLU A 366 8.33 -14.20 26.73
CA GLU A 366 8.62 -15.10 27.86
C GLU A 366 10.11 -15.17 28.07
N ARG A 367 10.56 -15.06 29.36
CA ARG A 367 11.97 -15.09 29.69
C ARG A 367 12.45 -16.54 29.76
N ASN A 368 13.50 -16.86 29.03
CA ASN A 368 14.14 -18.18 29.09
C ASN A 368 14.59 -18.56 30.49
N ALA A 369 14.58 -19.83 30.81
CA ALA A 369 15.32 -20.37 31.93
C ALA A 369 16.84 -20.17 31.74
N LEU A 370 17.65 -20.34 32.79
CA LEU A 370 19.10 -20.15 32.70
C LEU A 370 19.71 -21.04 31.60
N ASP A 371 20.44 -20.41 30.69
CA ASP A 371 21.07 -21.05 29.52
C ASP A 371 20.11 -21.86 28.62
N SER A 372 18.81 -21.55 28.67
CA SER A 372 17.77 -22.14 27.82
C SER A 372 17.51 -21.25 26.61
N THR A 373 16.98 -21.85 25.53
CA THR A 373 16.51 -21.20 24.33
C THR A 373 15.07 -21.59 23.98
N LEU A 374 14.38 -22.28 24.88
CA LEU A 374 13.05 -22.85 24.63
C LEU A 374 11.97 -21.79 24.39
N ASP A 375 12.14 -20.60 24.98
CA ASP A 375 11.20 -19.48 24.86
C ASP A 375 11.63 -18.44 23.81
N ASN A 376 12.67 -18.74 23.00
CA ASN A 376 13.12 -17.85 21.92
C ASN A 376 12.02 -17.55 20.89
N TRP A 377 11.05 -18.45 20.74
CA TRP A 377 9.85 -18.25 19.90
C TRP A 377 9.05 -17.02 20.31
N SER A 378 9.15 -16.57 21.56
CA SER A 378 8.40 -15.41 22.06
C SER A 378 8.97 -14.07 21.55
N ALA A 379 10.27 -14.04 21.15
CA ALA A 379 10.87 -12.90 20.47
C ALA A 379 10.29 -12.80 19.04
N PRO A 380 9.70 -11.64 18.65
CA PRO A 380 9.16 -11.50 17.31
C PRO A 380 10.27 -11.54 16.26
N ALA A 381 9.97 -12.16 15.11
CA ALA A 381 10.89 -12.25 13.98
C ALA A 381 11.12 -10.87 13.30
N PHE A 382 10.16 -9.96 13.41
CA PHE A 382 10.23 -8.61 12.90
C PHE A 382 9.82 -7.60 13.97
N VAL A 383 10.64 -6.59 14.19
CA VAL A 383 10.44 -5.50 15.14
C VAL A 383 10.96 -4.21 14.52
N GLN A 384 10.23 -3.13 14.68
CA GLN A 384 10.76 -1.80 14.43
C GLN A 384 11.30 -1.20 15.74
N LYS A 385 11.34 0.10 15.88
CA LYS A 385 11.71 0.77 17.12
C LYS A 385 10.49 1.34 17.84
N GLY A 386 10.59 1.47 19.14
CA GLY A 386 9.67 2.23 19.98
C GLY A 386 8.93 1.43 21.00
N ASN A 387 8.36 0.27 20.68
CA ASN A 387 7.69 -0.54 21.68
C ASN A 387 8.59 -0.91 22.87
N THR A 388 8.00 -1.05 24.06
CA THR A 388 8.72 -1.48 25.25
C THR A 388 9.08 -2.95 25.12
N LEU A 389 10.37 -3.23 24.99
CA LEU A 389 10.95 -4.55 24.87
C LEU A 389 11.75 -4.91 26.14
N PHE A 390 11.96 -6.21 26.35
CA PHE A 390 12.87 -6.71 27.36
C PHE A 390 13.69 -7.88 26.82
N ASP A 391 14.88 -8.07 27.38
CA ASP A 391 15.75 -9.19 27.03
C ASP A 391 15.17 -10.48 27.61
N ILE A 392 14.81 -11.42 26.73
CA ILE A 392 14.30 -12.75 27.12
C ILE A 392 15.40 -13.77 27.34
N ALA A 393 16.60 -13.53 26.84
CA ALA A 393 17.72 -14.42 27.05
C ALA A 393 18.13 -14.37 28.52
N ASN A 394 18.55 -15.52 29.05
CA ASN A 394 19.03 -15.67 30.43
C ASN A 394 20.32 -16.50 30.41
N PRO A 395 21.40 -15.94 29.79
CA PRO A 395 22.67 -16.64 29.70
C PRO A 395 23.45 -16.55 30.99
N SER A 396 24.25 -17.58 31.29
CA SER A 396 25.23 -17.53 32.38
C SER A 396 26.34 -16.51 32.14
N VAL A 397 26.60 -16.19 30.86
CA VAL A 397 27.48 -15.08 30.44
C VAL A 397 26.62 -13.93 29.93
N PRO A 398 26.49 -12.81 30.69
CA PRO A 398 25.67 -11.69 30.30
C PRO A 398 26.02 -11.14 28.91
N GLY A 399 25.02 -10.81 28.11
CA GLY A 399 25.17 -10.22 26.80
C GLY A 399 25.52 -11.17 25.65
N SER A 400 25.69 -12.47 25.92
CA SER A 400 26.11 -13.44 24.88
C SER A 400 25.02 -13.78 23.86
N THR A 401 23.73 -13.70 24.25
CA THR A 401 22.59 -14.12 23.41
C THR A 401 21.36 -13.26 23.66
N ASN A 402 21.51 -11.93 23.69
CA ASN A 402 20.36 -11.01 23.88
C ASN A 402 19.36 -11.17 22.75
N LEU A 403 18.13 -11.48 23.08
CA LEU A 403 16.96 -11.45 22.21
C LEU A 403 15.88 -10.63 22.90
N PHE A 404 15.16 -9.86 22.13
CA PHE A 404 14.20 -8.90 22.67
C PHE A 404 12.76 -9.24 22.28
N ALA A 405 11.86 -9.21 23.27
CA ALA A 405 10.46 -9.46 23.08
C ALA A 405 9.59 -8.39 23.75
N LEU A 406 8.34 -8.33 23.36
CA LEU A 406 7.38 -7.34 23.83
C LEU A 406 7.08 -7.50 25.32
N ALA A 407 7.22 -6.41 26.07
CA ALA A 407 6.91 -6.37 27.50
C ALA A 407 5.44 -6.09 27.78
N SER A 408 4.72 -5.43 26.83
CA SER A 408 3.33 -5.03 26.93
C SER A 408 2.42 -5.92 26.10
N ASN A 409 1.18 -6.07 26.55
CA ASN A 409 0.09 -6.61 25.75
C ASN A 409 -0.55 -5.49 24.91
N TYR A 410 -1.14 -5.86 23.77
CA TYR A 410 -1.76 -4.91 22.84
C TYR A 410 -3.22 -5.26 22.63
N ARG A 411 -4.10 -4.37 23.08
CA ARG A 411 -5.54 -4.34 22.82
C ARG A 411 -5.88 -2.92 22.42
N ILE A 412 -6.06 -2.68 21.14
CA ILE A 412 -6.11 -1.34 20.59
C ILE A 412 -7.56 -1.00 20.28
N VAL A 413 -8.03 0.13 20.83
CA VAL A 413 -9.26 0.80 20.39
C VAL A 413 -8.84 1.91 19.46
N ASP A 414 -9.45 1.98 18.29
CA ASP A 414 -9.12 2.93 17.24
C ASP A 414 -10.39 3.59 16.69
N LEU A 415 -10.38 4.90 16.56
CA LEU A 415 -11.47 5.72 16.05
C LEU A 415 -10.96 6.56 14.90
N ILE A 416 -11.62 6.50 13.76
CA ILE A 416 -11.28 7.29 12.59
C ILE A 416 -12.48 8.04 12.04
N LEU A 417 -12.25 9.29 11.64
CA LEU A 417 -13.17 10.15 10.89
C LEU A 417 -12.46 10.62 9.62
N VAL A 418 -13.10 10.43 8.49
CA VAL A 418 -12.67 10.97 7.20
C VAL A 418 -13.83 11.76 6.61
N GLU A 419 -13.63 13.07 6.42
CA GLU A 419 -14.60 13.97 5.83
C GLU A 419 -14.01 14.58 4.55
N GLU A 420 -14.82 14.64 3.51
CA GLU A 420 -14.50 15.28 2.24
C GLU A 420 -15.62 16.26 1.92
N LEU A 421 -15.36 17.54 2.19
CA LEU A 421 -16.30 18.64 1.93
C LEU A 421 -16.10 19.18 0.53
N ARG A 422 -17.14 19.23 -0.26
CA ARG A 422 -17.10 19.83 -1.58
C ARG A 422 -17.09 21.35 -1.49
N THR A 423 -16.04 22.00 -2.00
CA THR A 423 -15.86 23.46 -1.92
C THR A 423 -16.12 24.16 -3.24
N GLY A 424 -16.83 23.50 -4.16
CA GLY A 424 -17.16 24.00 -5.51
C GLY A 424 -17.15 22.87 -6.54
N GLN A 425 -17.20 23.22 -7.82
CA GLN A 425 -17.28 22.22 -8.89
C GLN A 425 -15.97 21.41 -9.06
N LEU A 426 -14.82 21.97 -8.67
CA LEU A 426 -13.50 21.42 -8.99
C LEU A 426 -12.71 20.95 -7.77
N HIS A 427 -13.01 21.47 -6.59
CA HIS A 427 -12.16 21.29 -5.42
C HIS A 427 -12.93 20.76 -4.22
N SER A 428 -12.22 20.08 -3.36
CA SER A 428 -12.70 19.63 -2.05
C SER A 428 -11.70 19.93 -0.94
N LEU A 429 -12.22 20.06 0.27
CA LEU A 429 -11.47 20.12 1.52
C LEU A 429 -11.64 18.80 2.23
N GLY A 430 -10.55 18.08 2.46
CA GLY A 430 -10.56 16.83 3.21
C GLY A 430 -10.04 17.02 4.63
N LEU A 431 -10.66 16.34 5.57
CA LEU A 431 -10.23 16.21 6.96
C LEU A 431 -10.15 14.74 7.33
N THR A 432 -9.00 14.31 7.85
CA THR A 432 -8.85 12.98 8.46
C THR A 432 -8.41 13.12 9.88
N LEU A 433 -9.16 12.55 10.81
CA LEU A 433 -8.83 12.48 12.23
C LEU A 433 -8.80 11.02 12.67
N GLU A 434 -7.75 10.62 13.37
CA GLU A 434 -7.63 9.29 13.96
C GLU A 434 -7.13 9.42 15.40
N ALA A 435 -7.72 8.64 16.29
CA ALA A 435 -7.34 8.59 17.70
C ALA A 435 -7.40 7.12 18.17
N LEU A 436 -6.32 6.68 18.79
CA LEU A 436 -6.22 5.30 19.25
C LEU A 436 -5.64 5.21 20.66
N ARG A 437 -5.93 4.09 21.31
CA ARG A 437 -5.37 3.76 22.63
C ARG A 437 -5.18 2.25 22.77
N ASN A 438 -4.01 1.86 23.28
CA ASN A 438 -3.78 0.51 23.75
C ASN A 438 -4.32 0.37 25.19
N ILE A 439 -5.44 -0.33 25.35
CA ILE A 439 -6.05 -0.65 26.65
C ILE A 439 -5.53 -1.95 27.26
N GLY A 440 -4.62 -2.65 26.56
CA GLY A 440 -3.98 -3.89 27.01
C GLY A 440 -2.74 -3.68 27.89
N PHE A 441 -2.24 -2.44 28.00
CA PHE A 441 -1.04 -2.13 28.77
C PHE A 441 -1.29 -2.28 30.29
N ASN A 442 -0.44 -3.07 30.96
CA ASN A 442 -0.45 -3.24 32.41
C ASN A 442 0.91 -2.83 32.98
N ALA A 443 0.99 -1.67 33.65
CA ALA A 443 2.25 -1.12 34.15
C ALA A 443 2.97 -2.05 35.16
N ALA A 444 2.25 -2.80 35.97
CA ALA A 444 2.85 -3.73 36.93
C ALA A 444 3.48 -4.94 36.24
N GLU A 445 2.83 -5.50 35.23
CA GLU A 445 3.35 -6.60 34.44
C GLU A 445 4.54 -6.19 33.58
N VAL A 446 4.47 -5.02 32.96
CA VAL A 446 5.58 -4.44 32.18
C VAL A 446 6.80 -4.22 33.09
N ALA A 447 6.58 -3.61 34.27
CA ALA A 447 7.65 -3.39 35.25
C ALA A 447 8.30 -4.70 35.72
N ALA A 448 7.52 -5.77 35.90
CA ALA A 448 8.03 -7.08 36.30
C ALA A 448 8.92 -7.71 35.22
N ARG A 449 8.61 -7.49 33.91
CA ARG A 449 9.43 -8.00 32.80
C ARG A 449 10.67 -7.17 32.55
N VAL A 450 10.54 -5.85 32.57
CA VAL A 450 11.64 -4.91 32.29
C VAL A 450 12.59 -4.77 33.50
N GLY A 451 12.10 -5.01 34.72
CA GLY A 451 12.86 -4.86 35.97
C GLY A 451 12.83 -3.44 36.54
N SER A 452 12.07 -2.50 35.94
CA SER A 452 11.90 -1.13 36.41
C SER A 452 10.53 -0.59 35.99
N TYR A 453 10.07 0.46 36.67
CA TYR A 453 8.81 1.12 36.30
C TYR A 453 8.89 1.74 34.90
N VAL A 454 7.89 1.44 34.09
CA VAL A 454 7.68 2.05 32.76
C VAL A 454 6.35 2.80 32.78
N ALA A 455 6.40 4.10 32.51
CA ALA A 455 5.20 4.92 32.45
C ALA A 455 4.32 4.51 31.25
N PRO A 456 2.99 4.42 31.42
CA PRO A 456 2.09 4.15 30.32
C PRO A 456 2.23 5.22 29.22
N ARG A 457 2.56 4.79 28.02
CA ARG A 457 2.67 5.59 26.79
C ARG A 457 1.87 4.87 25.72
N VAL A 458 0.55 5.04 25.73
CA VAL A 458 -0.41 4.14 25.08
C VAL A 458 -1.35 4.85 24.09
N ASP A 459 -1.16 6.15 23.87
CA ASP A 459 -2.05 6.96 23.03
C ASP A 459 -1.42 7.29 21.68
N GLY A 460 -2.24 7.36 20.63
CA GLY A 460 -1.85 7.85 19.32
C GLY A 460 -2.92 8.75 18.72
N TYR A 461 -2.47 9.79 18.00
CA TYR A 461 -3.34 10.76 17.32
C TYR A 461 -2.78 11.13 15.97
N ARG A 462 -3.68 11.36 15.01
CA ARG A 462 -3.37 11.92 13.70
C ARG A 462 -4.45 12.90 13.29
N ALA A 463 -4.03 13.98 12.63
CA ALA A 463 -4.91 14.94 11.99
C ALA A 463 -4.29 15.36 10.66
N ASP A 464 -5.01 15.15 9.55
CA ASP A 464 -4.63 15.61 8.22
C ASP A 464 -5.69 16.53 7.65
N VAL A 465 -5.24 17.61 7.02
CA VAL A 465 -6.08 18.50 6.22
C VAL A 465 -5.57 18.47 4.80
N SER A 466 -6.45 18.29 3.83
CA SER A 466 -6.11 18.27 2.43
C SER A 466 -7.01 19.19 1.62
N PHE A 467 -6.45 19.78 0.58
CA PHE A 467 -7.20 20.62 -0.35
C PHE A 467 -6.71 20.36 -1.77
N GLY A 468 -7.64 20.30 -2.72
CA GLY A 468 -7.28 20.08 -4.12
C GLY A 468 -8.45 19.59 -4.97
N THR A 469 -8.13 19.04 -6.13
CA THR A 469 -9.11 18.56 -7.07
C THR A 469 -9.93 17.40 -6.51
N SER A 470 -11.23 17.44 -6.68
CA SER A 470 -12.21 16.45 -6.20
C SER A 470 -12.72 15.53 -7.31
N THR A 471 -12.04 15.45 -8.44
CA THR A 471 -12.52 14.76 -9.64
C THR A 471 -11.76 13.47 -9.93
N VAL A 472 -12.26 12.72 -10.94
CA VAL A 472 -11.50 11.62 -11.55
C VAL A 472 -10.17 12.17 -12.05
N PRO A 473 -9.03 11.51 -11.74
CA PRO A 473 -7.72 12.02 -12.09
C PRO A 473 -7.60 12.36 -13.59
N ALA A 474 -7.23 13.61 -13.88
CA ALA A 474 -6.97 14.12 -15.22
C ALA A 474 -5.63 14.89 -15.23
N PHE A 475 -5.16 15.27 -16.40
CA PHE A 475 -3.97 16.11 -16.48
C PHE A 475 -4.18 17.46 -15.77
N GLY A 476 -3.26 17.79 -14.88
CA GLY A 476 -3.25 19.05 -14.13
C GLY A 476 -4.01 18.99 -12.80
N ASP A 477 -4.68 17.89 -12.48
CA ASP A 477 -5.28 17.69 -11.16
C ASP A 477 -4.20 17.59 -10.08
N TRP A 478 -4.45 18.23 -8.95
CA TRP A 478 -3.50 18.25 -7.84
C TRP A 478 -4.21 18.23 -6.49
N ARG A 479 -3.48 17.78 -5.47
CA ARG A 479 -3.92 17.81 -4.08
C ARG A 479 -2.74 18.08 -3.16
N ALA A 480 -2.91 19.00 -2.23
CA ALA A 480 -1.98 19.25 -1.13
C ALA A 480 -2.56 18.72 0.16
N THR A 481 -1.72 18.12 1.00
CA THR A 481 -2.10 17.61 2.32
C THR A 481 -1.06 18.02 3.34
N ILE A 482 -1.51 18.47 4.51
CA ILE A 482 -0.67 18.73 5.69
C ILE A 482 -1.24 17.87 6.82
N GLY A 483 -0.37 17.13 7.48
CA GLY A 483 -0.72 16.26 8.58
C GLY A 483 0.18 16.44 9.80
N TYR A 484 -0.34 16.10 10.96
CA TYR A 484 0.40 15.95 12.18
C TYR A 484 0.11 14.60 12.81
N ARG A 485 1.17 13.93 13.29
CA ARG A 485 1.13 12.64 13.97
C ARG A 485 1.78 12.73 15.34
N TYR A 486 1.18 12.06 16.32
CA TYR A 486 1.72 11.83 17.64
C TYR A 486 1.42 10.38 18.03
N LEU A 487 2.43 9.56 18.19
CA LEU A 487 2.27 8.14 18.45
C LEU A 487 3.19 7.70 19.58
N GLN A 488 2.63 7.44 20.73
CA GLN A 488 3.37 7.01 21.92
C GLN A 488 3.89 5.58 21.78
N ARG A 489 4.89 5.23 22.58
CA ARG A 489 5.70 4.01 22.52
C ARG A 489 4.90 2.72 22.43
N ASP A 490 3.94 2.50 23.32
CA ASP A 490 3.15 1.27 23.39
C ASP A 490 1.70 1.47 22.92
N ALA A 491 1.46 2.44 22.07
CA ALA A 491 0.13 2.75 21.55
C ALA A 491 -0.36 1.71 20.53
N VAL A 492 0.53 1.23 19.66
CA VAL A 492 0.29 0.17 18.65
C VAL A 492 1.50 -0.76 18.60
N LEU A 493 1.33 -1.89 17.93
CA LEU A 493 2.45 -2.77 17.63
C LEU A 493 3.31 -2.13 16.52
N ASP A 494 4.59 -1.92 16.80
CA ASP A 494 5.53 -1.21 15.93
C ASP A 494 5.75 -1.91 14.58
N ALA A 495 5.62 -3.23 14.55
CA ALA A 495 5.87 -4.05 13.36
C ALA A 495 4.96 -3.73 12.15
N PHE A 496 3.84 -3.03 12.32
CA PHE A 496 2.82 -2.86 11.30
C PHE A 496 2.54 -1.42 10.89
N ASN A 497 3.18 -0.44 11.53
CA ASN A 497 2.96 0.97 11.20
C ASN A 497 3.95 1.49 10.14
N ASP A 498 3.82 2.77 9.78
CA ASP A 498 4.58 3.42 8.72
C ASP A 498 6.11 3.31 8.91
N GLU A 499 6.81 2.73 7.94
CA GLU A 499 8.27 2.61 7.93
C GLU A 499 8.99 3.90 7.51
N ASP A 500 8.31 4.74 6.73
CA ASP A 500 8.90 5.94 6.15
C ASP A 500 9.00 7.10 7.17
N PHE A 501 8.11 7.11 8.18
CA PHE A 501 8.06 8.17 9.18
C PHE A 501 8.97 7.85 10.36
N HIS A 502 9.98 8.67 10.63
CA HIS A 502 10.89 8.54 11.78
C HIS A 502 11.63 7.20 11.85
N LEU A 503 12.07 6.64 10.74
CA LEU A 503 12.67 5.30 10.62
C LEU A 503 11.73 4.16 11.03
N GLY A 504 10.42 4.39 10.92
CA GLY A 504 9.40 3.42 11.33
C GLY A 504 9.18 3.32 12.84
N GLY A 505 8.19 2.52 13.22
CA GLY A 505 7.88 2.20 14.60
C GLY A 505 7.05 3.25 15.33
N THR A 506 7.12 3.20 16.65
CA THR A 506 6.37 4.06 17.56
C THR A 506 7.30 5.05 18.29
N ASP A 507 6.82 5.73 19.32
CA ASP A 507 7.52 6.78 20.06
C ASP A 507 7.94 7.95 19.19
N THR A 508 7.01 8.46 18.40
CA THR A 508 7.28 9.47 17.38
C THR A 508 6.18 10.52 17.27
N LYS A 509 6.58 11.75 16.95
CA LYS A 509 5.69 12.88 16.64
C LYS A 509 6.26 13.68 15.48
N GLY A 510 5.42 14.39 14.75
CA GLY A 510 5.90 15.29 13.70
C GLY A 510 4.88 15.57 12.62
N TYR A 511 5.36 16.19 11.55
CA TYR A 511 4.54 16.71 10.46
C TYR A 511 4.80 15.97 9.17
N THR A 512 3.76 15.91 8.34
CA THR A 512 3.86 15.47 6.94
C THR A 512 3.27 16.55 6.05
N VAL A 513 3.98 16.90 4.99
CA VAL A 513 3.47 17.73 3.89
C VAL A 513 3.54 16.90 2.62
N MET A 514 2.43 16.81 1.90
CA MET A 514 2.34 15.99 0.69
C MET A 514 1.67 16.79 -0.43
N PHE A 515 2.17 16.59 -1.65
CA PHE A 515 1.62 17.17 -2.86
C PHE A 515 1.53 16.12 -3.95
N ASP A 516 0.33 15.89 -4.45
CA ASP A 516 0.02 15.01 -5.57
C ASP A 516 -0.27 15.82 -6.82
N PHE A 517 0.24 15.36 -7.97
CA PHE A 517 -0.03 15.93 -9.28
C PHE A 517 -0.23 14.85 -10.33
N ASN A 518 -1.31 14.92 -11.10
CA ASN A 518 -1.64 13.92 -12.11
C ASN A 518 -1.21 14.39 -13.51
N PHE A 519 -0.42 13.57 -14.20
CA PHE A 519 -0.07 13.74 -15.61
C PHE A 519 -1.08 13.08 -16.54
N THR A 520 -1.63 11.95 -16.12
CA THR A 520 -2.70 11.22 -16.79
C THR A 520 -3.56 10.53 -15.71
N PRO A 521 -4.70 9.94 -16.04
CA PRO A 521 -5.45 9.11 -15.10
C PRO A 521 -4.63 7.96 -14.49
N GLN A 522 -3.61 7.48 -15.19
CA GLN A 522 -2.78 6.35 -14.77
C GLN A 522 -1.38 6.74 -14.27
N VAL A 523 -0.93 7.98 -14.47
CA VAL A 523 0.43 8.43 -14.11
C VAL A 523 0.35 9.67 -13.26
N TRP A 524 0.94 9.62 -12.08
CA TRP A 524 0.98 10.76 -11.16
C TRP A 524 2.31 10.85 -10.40
N MET A 525 2.64 12.05 -9.97
CA MET A 525 3.76 12.35 -9.09
C MET A 525 3.25 12.63 -7.69
N ARG A 526 3.98 12.16 -6.68
CA ARG A 526 3.81 12.53 -5.27
C ARG A 526 5.12 13.08 -4.73
N MET A 527 5.07 14.22 -4.10
CA MET A 527 6.14 14.77 -3.28
C MET A 527 5.68 14.70 -1.82
N LYS A 528 6.51 14.13 -0.94
CA LYS A 528 6.24 14.01 0.49
C LYS A 528 7.45 14.49 1.27
N TYR A 529 7.21 15.35 2.24
CA TYR A 529 8.17 15.77 3.24
C TYR A 529 7.65 15.39 4.61
N MET A 530 8.50 14.81 5.43
CA MET A 530 8.20 14.41 6.79
C MET A 530 9.29 14.98 7.70
N SER A 531 8.90 15.59 8.82
CA SER A 531 9.80 16.05 9.87
C SER A 531 9.33 15.47 11.17
N ALA A 532 10.16 14.67 11.81
CA ALA A 532 9.75 13.85 12.95
C ALA A 532 10.82 13.79 14.04
N ASP A 533 10.36 13.77 15.29
CA ASP A 533 11.16 13.65 16.50
C ASP A 533 10.68 12.48 17.37
N ALA A 534 11.58 11.92 18.18
CA ALA A 534 11.21 11.05 19.28
C ALA A 534 10.38 11.82 20.33
N ILE A 535 9.43 11.11 20.98
CA ILE A 535 8.65 11.68 22.09
C ILE A 535 9.44 11.58 23.39
N ASP A 536 10.00 10.41 23.68
CA ASP A 536 10.74 10.07 24.88
C ASP A 536 12.13 9.50 24.50
N GLY A 537 13.06 9.47 25.45
CA GLY A 537 14.39 8.86 25.28
C GLY A 537 15.46 9.80 24.72
N PRO A 538 16.54 9.25 24.14
CA PRO A 538 17.59 10.03 23.51
C PRO A 538 17.07 10.85 22.33
N ALA A 539 17.69 12.00 22.05
CA ALA A 539 17.29 12.82 20.91
C ALA A 539 17.46 12.03 19.61
N LEU A 540 16.38 12.01 18.82
CA LEU A 540 16.32 11.47 17.47
C LEU A 540 15.34 12.32 16.67
N GLY A 541 15.87 13.17 15.82
CA GLY A 541 15.14 13.97 14.83
C GLY A 541 15.55 13.58 13.44
N ILE A 542 14.60 13.50 12.51
CA ILE A 542 14.85 13.18 11.11
C ILE A 542 13.88 13.91 10.20
N ASP A 543 14.42 14.46 9.12
CA ASP A 543 13.67 14.98 7.98
C ASP A 543 13.79 14.01 6.81
N VAL A 544 12.66 13.60 6.25
CA VAL A 544 12.60 12.66 5.11
C VAL A 544 11.94 13.34 3.92
N TRP A 545 12.60 13.31 2.78
CA TRP A 545 12.07 13.76 1.50
C TRP A 545 11.83 12.58 0.58
N GLN A 546 10.66 12.53 -0.02
CA GLN A 546 10.31 11.53 -1.02
C GLN A 546 9.71 12.18 -2.25
N VAL A 547 10.17 11.75 -3.42
CA VAL A 547 9.58 12.10 -4.72
C VAL A 547 9.28 10.81 -5.45
N ASP A 548 8.00 10.53 -5.61
CA ASP A 548 7.49 9.33 -6.26
C ASP A 548 6.94 9.64 -7.64
N MET A 549 7.33 8.85 -8.63
CA MET A 549 6.62 8.74 -9.90
C MET A 549 5.88 7.42 -9.91
N ASN A 550 4.58 7.48 -10.04
CA ASN A 550 3.68 6.33 -9.94
C ASN A 550 2.93 6.09 -11.25
N THR A 551 2.69 4.83 -11.56
CA THR A 551 1.75 4.44 -12.63
C THR A 551 0.95 3.23 -12.18
N SER A 552 -0.30 3.11 -12.68
CA SER A 552 -1.15 1.93 -12.48
C SER A 552 -1.87 1.57 -13.78
N PHE A 553 -2.04 0.28 -14.04
CA PHE A 553 -2.67 -0.25 -15.25
C PHE A 553 -3.42 -1.55 -14.99
#